data_24bac535fdbdb2bea6019c55ba6aba8c
#
_entry.id   24bac535fdbdb2bea6019c55ba6aba8c
#
_cell.length_a   1.000
_cell.length_b   1.000
_cell.length_c   1.000
_cell.angle_alpha   90.00
_cell.angle_beta   90.00
_cell.angle_gamma   90.00
#
_symmetry.space_group_name_H-M   'P 1'
#
loop_
_entity.id
_entity.type
_entity.pdbx_description
1 polymer ?
#
loop_
_entity_poly.entity_id
_entity_poly.type
_entity_poly.pdbx_seq_one_letter_code
_entity_poly.pdbx_strand_id
1 'polypeptide(L)'
;MSHHIGIGLQINPTVMELDEQGVDHSLFDYAELLCDQFAGPLDAGYVIEPLMRPMMEQIEARHPLIAHGNYGNEFGFEPLEETPGVLRHIAVAHAMKSPWYADHMFFGFGATSYIWSSPLPFSRSEVERVAGRAAALQDRLKLPLLHENAFYYARAPGSDMAEAEFIAALVDKAQTHLLLDLHNIYANSRNFEGYDAWGFLRTVPLDRVIEIHLAGGQDSEGWYHDFHSHAVPEPVWEMLGYVIPRARNLKAIVLEVQGPAHSHISREVDDTWIPMINTDLRRAREVVTASVPATSAR
;
A
#
# COMPACT_ATOMS: atom_id res chain seq x y z
N MET A 1 -16.11 21.11 -6.25
CA MET A 1 -15.17 20.93 -5.12
C MET A 1 -13.82 20.63 -5.75
N SER A 2 -12.77 21.37 -5.39
CA SER A 2 -11.41 21.07 -5.86
C SER A 2 -11.03 19.68 -5.41
N HIS A 3 -10.60 18.85 -6.34
CA HIS A 3 -10.11 17.49 -6.05
C HIS A 3 -8.75 17.65 -5.38
N HIS A 4 -8.71 17.55 -4.05
CA HIS A 4 -7.45 17.61 -3.31
C HIS A 4 -6.88 16.20 -3.21
N ILE A 5 -5.67 16.01 -3.73
CA ILE A 5 -4.87 14.79 -3.55
C ILE A 5 -3.84 15.12 -2.48
N GLY A 6 -3.92 14.43 -1.35
CA GLY A 6 -2.95 14.59 -0.26
C GLY A 6 -1.71 13.72 -0.48
N ILE A 7 -0.60 14.15 0.11
CA ILE A 7 0.62 13.36 0.19
C ILE A 7 0.67 12.68 1.55
N GLY A 8 1.05 11.42 1.59
CA GLY A 8 1.23 10.64 2.80
C GLY A 8 2.66 10.15 2.98
N LEU A 9 2.98 9.80 4.20
CA LEU A 9 4.20 9.09 4.56
C LEU A 9 3.83 7.86 5.39
N GLN A 10 4.31 6.68 5.00
CA GLN A 10 4.19 5.51 5.84
C GLN A 10 5.15 5.63 7.02
N ILE A 11 4.61 5.62 8.24
CA ILE A 11 5.38 5.79 9.46
C ILE A 11 5.46 4.45 10.20
N ASN A 12 6.67 3.99 10.39
CA ASN A 12 7.03 2.82 11.18
C ASN A 12 8.02 3.23 12.28
N PRO A 13 8.39 2.34 13.23
CA PRO A 13 9.32 2.68 14.31
C PRO A 13 10.63 3.30 13.84
N THR A 14 11.19 2.85 12.71
CA THR A 14 12.44 3.43 12.19
C THR A 14 12.24 4.85 11.68
N VAL A 15 11.13 5.11 10.97
CA VAL A 15 10.81 6.47 10.50
C VAL A 15 10.58 7.40 11.70
N MET A 16 10.03 6.90 12.81
CA MET A 16 9.89 7.68 14.05
C MET A 16 11.25 8.07 14.66
N GLU A 17 12.22 7.20 14.61
CA GLU A 17 13.58 7.55 15.03
C GLU A 17 14.21 8.61 14.12
N LEU A 18 13.90 8.56 12.81
CA LEU A 18 14.32 9.57 11.84
C LEU A 18 13.56 10.90 11.99
N ASP A 19 12.34 10.87 12.50
CA ASP A 19 11.52 12.07 12.71
C ASP A 19 12.21 13.06 13.68
N GLU A 20 12.81 12.57 14.74
CA GLU A 20 13.61 13.37 15.66
C GLU A 20 14.84 14.03 14.99
N GLN A 21 15.24 13.55 13.82
CA GLN A 21 16.40 14.03 13.06
C GLN A 21 16.02 15.01 11.93
N GLY A 22 14.73 15.25 11.65
CA GLY A 22 14.32 16.34 10.76
C GLY A 22 13.50 15.96 9.52
N VAL A 23 12.66 14.94 9.58
CA VAL A 23 11.59 14.75 8.58
C VAL A 23 10.68 15.97 8.59
N ASP A 24 10.43 16.55 7.41
CA ASP A 24 9.65 17.77 7.29
C ASP A 24 8.15 17.46 7.21
N HIS A 25 7.46 17.56 8.34
CA HIS A 25 6.01 17.32 8.47
C HIS A 25 5.14 18.24 7.61
N SER A 26 5.65 19.35 7.11
CA SER A 26 4.91 20.23 6.20
C SER A 26 4.78 19.64 4.79
N LEU A 27 5.55 18.60 4.50
CA LEU A 27 5.60 17.96 3.18
C LEU A 27 4.54 16.87 2.99
N PHE A 28 3.87 16.41 4.05
CA PHE A 28 2.83 15.38 3.94
C PHE A 28 1.59 15.72 4.76
N ASP A 29 0.45 15.21 4.32
CA ASP A 29 -0.88 15.52 4.84
C ASP A 29 -1.44 14.37 5.69
N TYR A 30 -1.01 13.12 5.41
CA TYR A 30 -1.47 11.89 6.04
C TYR A 30 -0.29 11.08 6.56
N ALA A 31 -0.51 10.35 7.64
CA ALA A 31 0.39 9.30 8.09
C ALA A 31 -0.25 7.94 7.87
N GLU A 32 0.40 7.08 7.12
CA GLU A 32 -0.03 5.68 6.98
C GLU A 32 0.64 4.81 8.03
N LEU A 33 -0.14 3.92 8.66
CA LEU A 33 0.33 3.01 9.69
C LEU A 33 -0.05 1.56 9.35
N LEU A 34 0.93 0.66 9.51
CA LEU A 34 0.70 -0.77 9.33
C LEU A 34 -0.09 -1.34 10.51
N CYS A 35 -1.31 -1.82 10.25
CA CYS A 35 -2.19 -2.40 11.27
C CYS A 35 -1.52 -3.48 12.11
N ASP A 36 -0.66 -4.29 11.48
CA ASP A 36 0.07 -5.38 12.13
C ASP A 36 0.94 -4.92 13.29
N GLN A 37 1.52 -3.72 13.20
CA GLN A 37 2.39 -3.16 14.23
C GLN A 37 1.61 -2.61 15.43
N PHE A 38 0.34 -2.27 15.24
CA PHE A 38 -0.49 -1.63 16.26
C PHE A 38 -1.54 -2.54 16.86
N ALA A 39 -1.82 -3.68 16.20
CA ALA A 39 -2.90 -4.58 16.61
C ALA A 39 -2.56 -5.38 17.87
N GLY A 40 -3.37 -5.22 18.88
CA GLY A 40 -3.38 -6.11 20.05
C GLY A 40 -4.03 -7.48 19.74
N PRO A 41 -3.80 -8.50 20.58
CA PRO A 41 -4.53 -9.77 20.49
C PRO A 41 -6.05 -9.59 20.65
N LEU A 42 -6.85 -10.37 19.92
CA LEU A 42 -8.32 -10.24 19.92
C LEU A 42 -8.96 -10.43 21.29
N ASP A 43 -8.35 -11.26 22.14
CA ASP A 43 -8.83 -11.62 23.49
C ASP A 43 -8.21 -10.78 24.63
N ALA A 44 -7.33 -9.84 24.29
CA ALA A 44 -6.61 -9.05 25.29
C ALA A 44 -7.41 -7.92 25.92
N GLY A 45 -8.64 -7.64 25.42
CA GLY A 45 -9.49 -6.56 25.93
C GLY A 45 -9.06 -5.15 25.48
N TYR A 46 -8.11 -5.04 24.54
CA TYR A 46 -7.70 -3.80 23.88
C TYR A 46 -7.46 -4.02 22.37
N VAL A 47 -7.69 -2.99 21.58
CA VAL A 47 -7.51 -3.01 20.11
C VAL A 47 -6.09 -2.63 19.72
N ILE A 48 -5.58 -1.53 20.28
CA ILE A 48 -4.23 -1.04 20.01
C ILE A 48 -3.30 -1.56 21.11
N GLU A 49 -2.19 -2.17 20.70
CA GLU A 49 -1.13 -2.63 21.60
C GLU A 49 -0.69 -1.49 22.53
N PRO A 50 -0.74 -1.66 23.87
CA PRO A 50 -0.45 -0.58 24.81
C PRO A 50 0.91 0.08 24.63
N LEU A 51 1.93 -0.67 24.19
CA LEU A 51 3.26 -0.11 23.92
C LEU A 51 3.30 0.77 22.67
N MET A 52 2.41 0.51 21.71
CA MET A 52 2.34 1.27 20.44
C MET A 52 1.37 2.45 20.50
N ARG A 53 0.48 2.48 21.49
CA ARG A 53 -0.53 3.54 21.64
C ARG A 53 0.06 4.94 21.73
N PRO A 54 1.10 5.22 22.55
CA PRO A 54 1.69 6.56 22.62
C PRO A 54 2.24 7.05 21.28
N MET A 55 2.86 6.15 20.49
CA MET A 55 3.34 6.45 19.14
C MET A 55 2.18 6.84 18.23
N MET A 56 1.11 6.02 18.19
CA MET A 56 -0.07 6.32 17.38
C MET A 56 -0.69 7.68 17.75
N GLU A 57 -0.86 7.97 19.02
CA GLU A 57 -1.43 9.23 19.52
C GLU A 57 -0.54 10.44 19.18
N GLN A 58 0.77 10.28 19.23
CA GLN A 58 1.73 11.33 18.83
C GLN A 58 1.60 11.65 17.34
N ILE A 59 1.46 10.62 16.48
CA ILE A 59 1.29 10.80 15.04
C ILE A 59 -0.09 11.39 14.73
N GLU A 60 -1.17 10.84 15.33
CA GLU A 60 -2.55 11.32 15.15
C GLU A 60 -2.71 12.80 15.53
N ALA A 61 -1.94 13.27 16.51
CA ALA A 61 -1.97 14.69 16.91
C ALA A 61 -1.47 15.65 15.81
N ARG A 62 -0.74 15.13 14.82
CA ARG A 62 -0.15 15.93 13.72
C ARG A 62 -0.82 15.64 12.38
N HIS A 63 -1.19 14.39 12.11
CA HIS A 63 -1.68 13.94 10.82
C HIS A 63 -2.89 13.00 10.96
N PRO A 64 -3.91 13.13 10.09
CA PRO A 64 -4.92 12.08 9.92
C PRO A 64 -4.25 10.75 9.57
N LEU A 65 -4.76 9.65 10.11
CA LEU A 65 -4.20 8.32 9.91
C LEU A 65 -4.87 7.58 8.76
N ILE A 66 -4.07 6.82 8.02
CA ILE A 66 -4.51 5.82 7.03
C ILE A 66 -4.08 4.45 7.56
N ALA A 67 -4.98 3.48 7.51
CA ALA A 67 -4.74 2.11 7.96
C ALA A 67 -4.39 1.21 6.78
N HIS A 68 -3.23 0.58 6.85
CA HIS A 68 -2.75 -0.38 5.87
C HIS A 68 -2.47 -1.72 6.53
N GLY A 69 -2.92 -2.82 5.92
CA GLY A 69 -2.66 -4.19 6.35
C GLY A 69 -1.53 -4.81 5.55
N ASN A 70 -0.75 -5.66 6.20
CA ASN A 70 0.30 -6.41 5.52
C ASN A 70 0.09 -7.92 5.65
N TYR A 71 -0.38 -8.37 6.81
CA TYR A 71 -0.51 -9.80 7.12
C TYR A 71 -1.94 -10.18 7.54
N GLY A 72 -2.94 -9.46 7.08
CA GLY A 72 -4.34 -9.72 7.42
C GLY A 72 -4.88 -11.03 6.86
N ASN A 73 -4.24 -11.59 5.83
CA ASN A 73 -4.69 -12.76 5.10
C ASN A 73 -6.08 -12.55 4.46
N GLU A 74 -6.25 -11.39 3.86
CA GLU A 74 -7.49 -11.00 3.18
C GLU A 74 -7.95 -12.05 2.17
N PHE A 75 -7.01 -12.61 1.41
CA PHE A 75 -7.27 -13.58 0.35
C PHE A 75 -7.09 -15.05 0.77
N GLY A 76 -7.00 -15.33 2.06
CA GLY A 76 -6.93 -16.70 2.59
C GLY A 76 -8.11 -17.58 2.21
N PHE A 77 -8.01 -18.87 2.53
CA PHE A 77 -9.06 -19.85 2.29
C PHE A 77 -10.03 -20.02 3.47
N GLU A 78 -9.56 -19.68 4.65
CA GLU A 78 -10.34 -19.81 5.89
C GLU A 78 -11.52 -18.83 5.88
N PRO A 79 -12.66 -19.17 6.51
CA PRO A 79 -13.75 -18.21 6.74
C PRO A 79 -13.22 -16.93 7.40
N LEU A 80 -13.82 -15.77 7.09
CA LEU A 80 -13.38 -14.48 7.67
C LEU A 80 -13.40 -14.51 9.21
N GLU A 81 -14.35 -15.21 9.80
CA GLU A 81 -14.50 -15.36 11.25
C GLU A 81 -13.33 -16.15 11.87
N GLU A 82 -12.66 -16.98 11.07
CA GLU A 82 -11.51 -17.79 11.46
C GLU A 82 -10.17 -17.14 11.05
N THR A 83 -10.21 -15.88 10.55
CA THR A 83 -9.04 -15.13 10.13
C THR A 83 -8.73 -14.00 11.12
N PRO A 84 -8.04 -14.29 12.24
CA PRO A 84 -7.81 -13.32 13.32
C PRO A 84 -7.02 -12.09 12.87
N GLY A 85 -6.15 -12.20 11.88
CA GLY A 85 -5.40 -11.09 11.30
C GLY A 85 -6.34 -10.02 10.76
N VAL A 86 -7.21 -10.38 9.82
CA VAL A 86 -8.22 -9.47 9.24
C VAL A 86 -9.11 -8.84 10.31
N LEU A 87 -9.56 -9.62 11.30
CA LEU A 87 -10.43 -9.11 12.36
C LEU A 87 -9.72 -8.04 13.22
N ARG A 88 -8.45 -8.26 13.51
CA ARG A 88 -7.62 -7.27 14.22
C ARG A 88 -7.43 -6.00 13.38
N HIS A 89 -7.12 -6.15 12.08
CA HIS A 89 -6.94 -5.00 11.18
C HIS A 89 -8.21 -4.16 11.07
N ILE A 90 -9.39 -4.77 10.96
CA ILE A 90 -10.67 -4.05 11.00
C ILE A 90 -10.78 -3.20 12.27
N ALA A 91 -10.50 -3.78 13.42
CA ALA A 91 -10.59 -3.07 14.70
C ALA A 91 -9.57 -1.90 14.77
N VAL A 92 -8.34 -2.11 14.28
CA VAL A 92 -7.29 -1.09 14.24
C VAL A 92 -7.67 0.04 13.27
N ALA A 93 -8.16 -0.26 12.07
CA ALA A 93 -8.58 0.75 11.09
C ALA A 93 -9.67 1.68 11.68
N HIS A 94 -10.62 1.10 12.42
CA HIS A 94 -11.63 1.92 13.13
C HIS A 94 -11.04 2.72 14.29
N ALA A 95 -10.10 2.16 15.05
CA ALA A 95 -9.44 2.88 16.13
C ALA A 95 -8.61 4.06 15.62
N MET A 96 -8.00 3.92 14.44
CA MET A 96 -7.28 4.98 13.72
C MET A 96 -8.22 6.01 13.06
N LYS A 97 -9.52 5.75 13.01
CA LYS A 97 -10.50 6.56 12.25
C LYS A 97 -10.12 6.68 10.77
N SER A 98 -9.50 5.63 10.23
CA SER A 98 -9.05 5.63 8.84
C SER A 98 -10.22 5.83 7.87
N PRO A 99 -10.04 6.64 6.79
CA PRO A 99 -11.09 6.84 5.81
C PRO A 99 -11.32 5.62 4.88
N TRP A 100 -10.38 4.71 4.81
CA TRP A 100 -10.41 3.43 4.09
C TRP A 100 -9.46 2.43 4.75
N TYR A 101 -9.44 1.22 4.25
CA TYR A 101 -8.48 0.19 4.64
C TYR A 101 -7.92 -0.48 3.38
N ALA A 102 -6.62 -0.66 3.32
CA ALA A 102 -5.92 -1.35 2.23
C ALA A 102 -5.20 -2.59 2.76
N ASP A 103 -5.07 -3.63 1.92
CA ASP A 103 -4.24 -4.81 2.20
C ASP A 103 -3.68 -5.39 0.89
N HIS A 104 -2.58 -6.13 0.99
CA HIS A 104 -1.90 -6.75 -0.15
C HIS A 104 -2.66 -7.95 -0.71
N MET A 105 -2.60 -8.12 -2.02
CA MET A 105 -3.10 -9.32 -2.72
C MET A 105 -2.13 -10.49 -2.61
N PHE A 106 -1.92 -10.99 -1.39
CA PHE A 106 -1.08 -12.16 -1.11
C PHE A 106 -1.88 -13.37 -0.69
N PHE A 107 -1.32 -14.56 -0.95
CA PHE A 107 -1.73 -15.74 -0.23
C PHE A 107 -1.12 -15.77 1.17
N GLY A 108 -1.99 -15.89 2.18
CA GLY A 108 -1.60 -16.29 3.51
C GLY A 108 -2.13 -17.68 3.82
N PHE A 109 -1.40 -18.45 4.61
CA PHE A 109 -1.82 -19.76 5.12
C PHE A 109 -1.99 -19.68 6.64
N GLY A 110 -3.21 -19.93 7.12
CA GLY A 110 -3.51 -19.99 8.54
C GLY A 110 -3.31 -18.67 9.29
N ALA A 111 -3.40 -18.74 10.62
CA ALA A 111 -3.28 -17.56 11.48
C ALA A 111 -1.84 -17.06 11.71
N THR A 112 -0.82 -17.80 11.27
CA THR A 112 0.56 -17.58 11.70
C THR A 112 1.65 -17.85 10.67
N SER A 113 1.33 -18.33 9.47
CA SER A 113 2.38 -18.62 8.48
C SER A 113 2.39 -17.58 7.37
N TYR A 114 3.48 -16.86 7.28
CA TYR A 114 3.74 -15.87 6.26
C TYR A 114 4.66 -16.48 5.19
N ILE A 115 4.18 -16.54 3.97
CA ILE A 115 5.08 -16.56 2.82
C ILE A 115 4.95 -15.18 2.21
N TRP A 116 5.82 -14.27 2.59
CA TRP A 116 5.85 -12.92 2.04
C TRP A 116 6.00 -13.00 0.51
N SER A 117 5.27 -12.15 -0.18
CA SER A 117 5.29 -12.07 -1.64
C SER A 117 4.84 -13.35 -2.36
N SER A 118 3.87 -14.09 -1.80
CA SER A 118 3.21 -15.20 -2.51
C SER A 118 2.04 -14.67 -3.33
N PRO A 119 2.16 -14.54 -4.65
CA PRO A 119 1.09 -14.02 -5.49
C PRO A 119 -0.08 -15.00 -5.56
N LEU A 120 -1.27 -14.46 -5.76
CA LEU A 120 -2.45 -15.24 -6.15
C LEU A 120 -2.27 -15.84 -7.54
N PRO A 121 -2.83 -17.03 -7.86
CA PRO A 121 -2.98 -17.43 -9.25
C PRO A 121 -3.96 -16.48 -9.93
N PHE A 122 -3.48 -15.71 -10.90
CA PHE A 122 -4.32 -14.81 -11.68
C PHE A 122 -5.21 -15.62 -12.62
N SER A 123 -6.35 -16.09 -12.11
CA SER A 123 -7.26 -16.96 -12.84
C SER A 123 -8.72 -16.58 -12.60
N ARG A 124 -9.58 -16.96 -13.55
CA ARG A 124 -11.02 -16.70 -13.44
C ARG A 124 -11.65 -17.37 -12.23
N SER A 125 -11.23 -18.58 -11.92
CA SER A 125 -11.71 -19.31 -10.73
C SER A 125 -11.32 -18.61 -9.44
N GLU A 126 -10.11 -18.03 -9.40
CA GLU A 126 -9.64 -17.27 -8.26
C GLU A 126 -10.39 -15.94 -8.11
N VAL A 127 -10.69 -15.23 -9.21
CA VAL A 127 -11.57 -14.04 -9.17
C VAL A 127 -12.90 -14.37 -8.48
N GLU A 128 -13.52 -15.51 -8.84
CA GLU A 128 -14.80 -15.92 -8.24
C GLU A 128 -14.67 -16.14 -6.72
N ARG A 129 -13.61 -16.80 -6.30
CA ARG A 129 -13.35 -17.10 -4.89
C ARG A 129 -13.10 -15.83 -4.07
N VAL A 130 -12.13 -15.01 -4.52
CA VAL A 130 -11.68 -13.85 -3.75
C VAL A 130 -12.67 -12.69 -3.78
N ALA A 131 -13.44 -12.51 -4.87
CA ALA A 131 -14.43 -11.43 -4.96
C ALA A 131 -15.55 -11.59 -3.92
N GLY A 132 -16.01 -12.82 -3.70
CA GLY A 132 -16.99 -13.10 -2.64
C GLY A 132 -16.47 -12.77 -1.25
N ARG A 133 -15.20 -13.11 -1.00
CA ARG A 133 -14.53 -12.82 0.27
C ARG A 133 -14.29 -11.33 0.46
N ALA A 134 -13.81 -10.63 -0.56
CA ALA A 134 -13.57 -9.19 -0.54
C ALA A 134 -14.87 -8.40 -0.29
N ALA A 135 -15.98 -8.79 -0.94
CA ALA A 135 -17.28 -8.18 -0.71
C ALA A 135 -17.76 -8.38 0.74
N ALA A 136 -17.60 -9.60 1.29
CA ALA A 136 -17.95 -9.89 2.69
C ALA A 136 -17.07 -9.12 3.68
N LEU A 137 -15.77 -8.97 3.38
CA LEU A 137 -14.84 -8.19 4.17
C LEU A 137 -15.23 -6.70 4.16
N GLN A 138 -15.49 -6.12 2.99
CA GLN A 138 -15.91 -4.72 2.87
C GLN A 138 -17.22 -4.46 3.61
N ASP A 139 -18.18 -5.40 3.54
CA ASP A 139 -19.44 -5.28 4.31
C ASP A 139 -19.18 -5.29 5.82
N ARG A 140 -18.24 -6.10 6.29
CA ARG A 140 -17.88 -6.15 7.71
C ARG A 140 -17.07 -4.94 8.14
N LEU A 141 -16.17 -4.49 7.31
CA LEU A 141 -15.28 -3.34 7.55
C LEU A 141 -16.07 -2.03 7.63
N LYS A 142 -17.13 -1.85 6.82
CA LYS A 142 -17.91 -0.62 6.70
C LYS A 142 -17.10 0.62 6.26
N LEU A 143 -15.93 0.40 5.70
CA LEU A 143 -15.07 1.38 5.05
C LEU A 143 -14.79 0.91 3.62
N PRO A 144 -14.39 1.81 2.70
CA PRO A 144 -13.86 1.37 1.41
C PRO A 144 -12.68 0.40 1.61
N LEU A 145 -12.73 -0.74 0.94
CA LEU A 145 -11.66 -1.73 0.92
C LEU A 145 -10.84 -1.52 -0.35
N LEU A 146 -9.54 -1.39 -0.18
CA LEU A 146 -8.58 -1.25 -1.26
C LEU A 146 -7.70 -2.50 -1.35
N HIS A 147 -7.49 -2.99 -2.57
CA HIS A 147 -6.58 -4.08 -2.84
C HIS A 147 -5.30 -3.53 -3.44
N GLU A 148 -4.16 -3.94 -2.90
CA GLU A 148 -2.86 -3.53 -3.38
C GLU A 148 -2.25 -4.58 -4.29
N ASN A 149 -1.76 -4.14 -5.48
CA ASN A 149 -0.98 -5.00 -6.36
C ASN A 149 0.41 -5.27 -5.76
N ALA A 150 0.76 -6.54 -5.71
CA ALA A 150 1.91 -7.00 -4.94
C ALA A 150 3.21 -7.09 -5.75
N PHE A 151 4.34 -6.90 -5.06
CA PHE A 151 5.63 -7.40 -5.51
C PHE A 151 5.73 -8.91 -5.26
N TYR A 152 6.39 -9.67 -6.15
CA TYR A 152 6.58 -11.11 -5.96
C TYR A 152 7.87 -11.61 -6.60
N TYR A 153 8.41 -12.73 -6.07
CA TYR A 153 9.62 -13.40 -6.59
C TYR A 153 9.31 -14.57 -7.53
N ALA A 154 8.08 -15.00 -7.63
CA ALA A 154 7.65 -16.08 -8.51
C ALA A 154 6.21 -15.84 -8.97
N ARG A 155 5.87 -16.26 -10.17
CA ARG A 155 4.49 -16.29 -10.64
C ARG A 155 3.77 -17.49 -10.05
N ALA A 156 2.53 -17.28 -9.59
CA ALA A 156 1.71 -18.39 -9.11
C ALA A 156 1.35 -19.35 -10.26
N PRO A 157 1.47 -20.66 -10.08
CA PRO A 157 1.03 -21.65 -11.06
C PRO A 157 -0.51 -21.58 -11.23
N GLY A 158 -0.99 -21.91 -12.42
CA GLY A 158 -2.42 -21.95 -12.70
C GLY A 158 -3.04 -20.60 -13.10
N SER A 159 -2.22 -19.57 -13.31
CA SER A 159 -2.67 -18.31 -13.89
C SER A 159 -3.09 -18.50 -15.34
N ASP A 160 -4.30 -18.01 -15.71
CA ASP A 160 -4.87 -18.09 -17.06
C ASP A 160 -5.21 -16.69 -17.62
N MET A 161 -4.85 -15.63 -16.90
CA MET A 161 -5.06 -14.24 -17.30
C MET A 161 -3.89 -13.35 -16.81
N ALA A 162 -3.80 -12.13 -17.34
CA ALA A 162 -2.82 -11.16 -16.86
C ALA A 162 -3.23 -10.61 -15.49
N GLU A 163 -2.24 -10.22 -14.68
CA GLU A 163 -2.45 -9.63 -13.35
C GLU A 163 -3.42 -8.44 -13.38
N ALA A 164 -3.20 -7.50 -14.31
CA ALA A 164 -4.05 -6.32 -14.45
C ALA A 164 -5.51 -6.65 -14.82
N GLU A 165 -5.72 -7.71 -15.61
CA GLU A 165 -7.07 -8.22 -15.95
C GLU A 165 -7.72 -8.88 -14.73
N PHE A 166 -6.94 -9.62 -13.94
CA PHE A 166 -7.39 -10.22 -12.69
C PHE A 166 -7.86 -9.14 -11.71
N ILE A 167 -7.04 -8.10 -11.49
CA ILE A 167 -7.36 -6.96 -10.62
C ILE A 167 -8.63 -6.25 -11.10
N ALA A 168 -8.73 -5.96 -12.40
CA ALA A 168 -9.92 -5.31 -12.96
C ALA A 168 -11.20 -6.15 -12.72
N ALA A 169 -11.12 -7.45 -12.94
CA ALA A 169 -12.25 -8.36 -12.73
C ALA A 169 -12.62 -8.47 -11.23
N LEU A 170 -11.63 -8.51 -10.34
CA LEU A 170 -11.84 -8.57 -8.90
C LEU A 170 -12.58 -7.33 -8.39
N VAL A 171 -12.05 -6.13 -8.65
CA VAL A 171 -12.65 -4.89 -8.12
C VAL A 171 -14.00 -4.60 -8.72
N ASP A 172 -14.24 -4.96 -9.99
CA ASP A 172 -15.56 -4.85 -10.62
C ASP A 172 -16.56 -5.79 -9.96
N LYS A 173 -16.18 -7.04 -9.75
CA LYS A 173 -17.06 -8.05 -9.16
C LYS A 173 -17.34 -7.82 -7.67
N ALA A 174 -16.33 -7.46 -6.89
CA ALA A 174 -16.44 -7.20 -5.45
C ALA A 174 -16.96 -5.80 -5.14
N GLN A 175 -17.00 -4.89 -6.11
CA GLN A 175 -17.33 -3.46 -5.94
C GLN A 175 -16.42 -2.78 -4.93
N THR A 176 -15.14 -3.12 -4.97
CA THR A 176 -14.06 -2.59 -4.12
C THR A 176 -13.24 -1.54 -4.86
N HIS A 177 -12.11 -1.15 -4.30
CA HIS A 177 -11.21 -0.12 -4.80
C HIS A 177 -9.78 -0.63 -4.90
N LEU A 178 -8.87 0.25 -5.35
CA LEU A 178 -7.44 -0.04 -5.47
C LEU A 178 -6.60 0.92 -4.64
N LEU A 179 -5.61 0.37 -3.99
CA LEU A 179 -4.34 0.95 -3.74
C LEU A 179 -3.43 0.50 -4.89
N LEU A 180 -2.90 1.46 -5.66
CA LEU A 180 -2.05 1.17 -6.80
C LEU A 180 -0.59 1.45 -6.43
N ASP A 181 0.17 0.39 -6.17
CA ASP A 181 1.60 0.52 -5.95
C ASP A 181 2.36 0.56 -7.28
N LEU A 182 2.93 1.71 -7.59
CA LEU A 182 3.68 1.95 -8.83
C LEU A 182 5.09 1.38 -8.77
N HIS A 183 5.66 1.27 -7.56
CA HIS A 183 6.97 0.68 -7.37
C HIS A 183 6.92 -0.84 -7.54
N ASN A 184 5.88 -1.53 -7.07
CA ASN A 184 5.67 -2.96 -7.29
C ASN A 184 5.52 -3.29 -8.78
N ILE A 185 4.80 -2.45 -9.54
CA ILE A 185 4.72 -2.58 -11.01
C ILE A 185 6.11 -2.45 -11.63
N TYR A 186 6.88 -1.44 -11.22
CA TYR A 186 8.24 -1.23 -11.70
C TYR A 186 9.15 -2.41 -11.34
N ALA A 187 9.15 -2.85 -10.07
CA ALA A 187 9.97 -3.95 -9.59
C ALA A 187 9.65 -5.27 -10.33
N ASN A 188 8.37 -5.59 -10.51
CA ASN A 188 7.94 -6.75 -11.29
C ASN A 188 8.39 -6.66 -12.75
N SER A 189 8.37 -5.45 -13.36
CA SER A 189 8.85 -5.25 -14.73
C SER A 189 10.37 -5.44 -14.89
N ARG A 190 11.12 -5.20 -13.82
CA ARG A 190 12.58 -5.44 -13.76
C ARG A 190 12.89 -6.94 -13.63
N ASN A 191 12.05 -7.66 -12.91
CA ASN A 191 12.31 -9.05 -12.51
C ASN A 191 11.73 -10.09 -13.47
N PHE A 192 10.69 -9.75 -14.23
CA PHE A 192 10.01 -10.73 -15.08
C PHE A 192 10.05 -10.35 -16.55
N GLU A 193 10.70 -11.18 -17.37
CA GLU A 193 10.65 -11.01 -18.81
C GLU A 193 9.20 -10.98 -19.32
N GLY A 194 8.91 -10.02 -20.19
CA GLY A 194 7.58 -9.84 -20.79
C GLY A 194 6.54 -9.17 -19.86
N TYR A 195 6.90 -8.70 -18.66
CA TYR A 195 5.99 -7.90 -17.85
C TYR A 195 5.88 -6.48 -18.44
N ASP A 196 4.71 -6.16 -18.98
CA ASP A 196 4.42 -4.82 -19.57
C ASP A 196 3.81 -3.89 -18.52
N ALA A 197 4.65 -3.12 -17.83
CA ALA A 197 4.22 -2.14 -16.84
C ALA A 197 3.24 -1.09 -17.41
N TRP A 198 3.45 -0.63 -18.63
CA TRP A 198 2.54 0.32 -19.26
C TRP A 198 1.23 -0.33 -19.73
N GLY A 199 1.29 -1.59 -20.18
CA GLY A 199 0.10 -2.41 -20.45
C GLY A 199 -0.73 -2.63 -19.18
N PHE A 200 -0.08 -2.88 -18.05
CA PHE A 200 -0.71 -2.98 -16.74
C PHE A 200 -1.49 -1.69 -16.42
N LEU A 201 -0.85 -0.52 -16.49
CA LEU A 201 -1.49 0.78 -16.21
C LEU A 201 -2.63 1.14 -17.19
N ARG A 202 -2.60 0.62 -18.41
CA ARG A 202 -3.69 0.81 -19.38
C ARG A 202 -4.88 -0.11 -19.13
N THR A 203 -4.69 -1.19 -18.39
CA THR A 203 -5.70 -2.24 -18.17
C THR A 203 -6.41 -2.09 -16.83
N VAL A 204 -5.70 -1.73 -15.75
CA VAL A 204 -6.32 -1.55 -14.43
C VAL A 204 -7.33 -0.41 -14.44
N PRO A 205 -8.45 -0.52 -13.68
CA PRO A 205 -9.47 0.51 -13.61
C PRO A 205 -8.98 1.71 -12.78
N LEU A 206 -8.29 2.66 -13.42
CA LEU A 206 -7.70 3.83 -12.74
C LEU A 206 -8.75 4.71 -12.04
N ASP A 207 -10.00 4.66 -12.42
CA ASP A 207 -11.10 5.34 -11.72
C ASP A 207 -11.49 4.66 -10.39
N ARG A 208 -10.99 3.45 -10.12
CA ARG A 208 -11.13 2.76 -8.83
C ARG A 208 -9.97 3.01 -7.88
N VAL A 209 -8.91 3.68 -8.32
CA VAL A 209 -7.75 4.01 -7.48
C VAL A 209 -8.10 5.12 -6.51
N ILE A 210 -7.95 4.85 -5.22
CA ILE A 210 -8.12 5.81 -4.11
C ILE A 210 -6.76 6.21 -3.56
N GLU A 211 -5.80 5.30 -3.55
CA GLU A 211 -4.46 5.48 -3.01
C GLU A 211 -3.39 4.99 -3.99
N ILE A 212 -2.24 5.64 -3.96
CA ILE A 212 -1.05 5.24 -4.71
C ILE A 212 0.11 5.11 -3.74
N HIS A 213 0.89 4.03 -3.86
CA HIS A 213 2.18 3.89 -3.19
C HIS A 213 3.34 4.21 -4.11
N LEU A 214 4.34 4.84 -3.52
CA LEU A 214 5.65 5.14 -4.10
C LEU A 214 6.72 4.62 -3.17
N ALA A 215 7.70 3.92 -3.69
CA ALA A 215 8.84 3.45 -2.94
C ALA A 215 10.09 3.39 -3.82
N GLY A 216 11.23 3.11 -3.22
CA GLY A 216 12.48 2.84 -3.92
C GLY A 216 13.16 1.59 -3.39
N GLY A 217 13.59 0.74 -4.30
CA GLY A 217 14.24 -0.52 -3.98
C GLY A 217 15.69 -0.57 -4.44
N GLN A 218 16.26 -1.78 -4.45
CA GLN A 218 17.66 -1.97 -4.79
C GLN A 218 17.90 -3.25 -5.59
N ASP A 219 18.88 -3.19 -6.49
CA ASP A 219 19.40 -4.37 -7.17
C ASP A 219 20.32 -5.17 -6.24
N SER A 220 20.04 -6.46 -6.07
CA SER A 220 20.89 -7.39 -5.35
C SER A 220 20.70 -8.82 -5.87
N GLU A 221 21.77 -9.59 -5.98
CA GLU A 221 21.75 -11.00 -6.36
C GLU A 221 20.99 -11.31 -7.68
N GLY A 222 20.94 -10.35 -8.62
CA GLY A 222 20.25 -10.50 -9.91
C GLY A 222 18.75 -10.20 -9.87
N TRP A 223 18.24 -9.70 -8.77
CA TRP A 223 16.87 -9.24 -8.58
C TRP A 223 16.83 -7.76 -8.21
N TYR A 224 15.78 -7.07 -8.60
CA TYR A 224 15.42 -5.80 -8.05
C TYR A 224 14.45 -6.05 -6.89
N HIS A 225 14.83 -5.62 -5.69
CA HIS A 225 14.08 -5.88 -4.46
C HIS A 225 13.27 -4.68 -4.03
N ASP A 226 12.07 -4.96 -3.54
CA ASP A 226 11.16 -3.98 -2.96
C ASP A 226 11.50 -3.77 -1.47
N PHE A 227 12.60 -3.05 -1.22
CA PHE A 227 13.10 -2.85 0.16
C PHE A 227 12.73 -1.48 0.75
N HIS A 228 12.09 -0.59 -0.01
CA HIS A 228 11.71 0.76 0.44
C HIS A 228 12.87 1.54 1.06
N SER A 229 14.08 1.33 0.55
CA SER A 229 15.35 1.77 1.16
C SER A 229 16.11 2.82 0.34
N HIS A 230 15.60 3.18 -0.82
CA HIS A 230 16.23 4.11 -1.75
C HIS A 230 15.21 5.14 -2.26
N ALA A 231 15.72 6.19 -2.90
CA ALA A 231 14.88 7.17 -3.57
C ALA A 231 13.99 6.53 -4.63
N VAL A 232 12.80 7.08 -4.81
CA VAL A 232 11.85 6.65 -5.84
C VAL A 232 12.49 6.78 -7.23
N PRO A 233 12.56 5.70 -8.03
CA PRO A 233 13.20 5.71 -9.33
C PRO A 233 12.40 6.49 -10.38
N GLU A 234 13.09 7.08 -11.37
CA GLU A 234 12.46 7.92 -12.40
C GLU A 234 11.27 7.27 -13.13
N PRO A 235 11.31 5.98 -13.53
CA PRO A 235 10.16 5.35 -14.16
C PRO A 235 8.89 5.34 -13.29
N VAL A 236 9.02 5.28 -11.96
CA VAL A 236 7.87 5.36 -11.04
C VAL A 236 7.26 6.76 -11.05
N TRP A 237 8.08 7.81 -11.11
CA TRP A 237 7.60 9.19 -11.28
C TRP A 237 6.89 9.41 -12.63
N GLU A 238 7.39 8.81 -13.71
CA GLU A 238 6.73 8.85 -15.02
C GLU A 238 5.36 8.16 -14.98
N MET A 239 5.26 7.00 -14.31
CA MET A 239 4.00 6.29 -14.09
C MET A 239 3.02 7.14 -13.27
N LEU A 240 3.49 7.79 -12.21
CA LEU A 240 2.67 8.69 -11.39
C LEU A 240 2.07 9.83 -12.23
N GLY A 241 2.88 10.49 -13.05
CA GLY A 241 2.42 11.54 -13.96
C GLY A 241 1.37 11.05 -14.98
N TYR A 242 1.46 9.78 -15.38
CA TYR A 242 0.46 9.16 -16.25
C TYR A 242 -0.85 8.85 -15.51
N VAL A 243 -0.76 8.37 -14.28
CA VAL A 243 -1.92 7.88 -13.51
C VAL A 243 -2.77 9.02 -12.96
N ILE A 244 -2.17 10.06 -12.37
CA ILE A 244 -2.89 11.15 -11.69
C ILE A 244 -4.05 11.72 -12.53
N PRO A 245 -3.87 12.14 -13.80
CA PRO A 245 -4.95 12.74 -14.58
C PRO A 245 -6.06 11.75 -14.96
N ARG A 246 -5.86 10.45 -14.72
CA ARG A 246 -6.79 9.35 -15.04
C ARG A 246 -7.48 8.77 -13.82
N ALA A 247 -6.87 8.87 -12.66
CA ALA A 247 -7.38 8.36 -11.38
C ALA A 247 -8.30 9.38 -10.70
N ARG A 248 -9.55 9.46 -11.19
CA ARG A 248 -10.52 10.51 -10.77
C ARG A 248 -10.91 10.46 -9.30
N ASN A 249 -10.75 9.30 -8.66
CA ASN A 249 -11.09 9.08 -7.25
C ASN A 249 -9.88 9.09 -6.33
N LEU A 250 -8.68 9.35 -6.85
CA LEU A 250 -7.43 9.41 -6.10
C LEU A 250 -7.54 10.44 -4.96
N LYS A 251 -7.16 10.02 -3.75
CA LYS A 251 -7.20 10.83 -2.52
C LYS A 251 -5.83 11.01 -1.89
N ALA A 252 -4.99 9.97 -1.93
CA ALA A 252 -3.68 9.99 -1.31
C ALA A 252 -2.60 9.37 -2.22
N ILE A 253 -1.39 9.92 -2.11
CA ILE A 253 -0.16 9.34 -2.64
C ILE A 253 0.77 9.19 -1.45
N VAL A 254 1.11 7.97 -1.09
CA VAL A 254 1.91 7.65 0.09
C VAL A 254 3.32 7.24 -0.33
N LEU A 255 4.32 7.83 0.30
CA LEU A 255 5.71 7.39 0.20
C LEU A 255 5.95 6.33 1.27
N GLU A 256 6.34 5.15 0.84
CA GLU A 256 6.76 4.07 1.72
C GLU A 256 8.27 4.09 1.93
N VAL A 257 8.66 4.07 3.19
CA VAL A 257 10.06 4.02 3.59
C VAL A 257 10.22 2.98 4.69
N GLN A 258 11.01 1.97 4.44
CA GLN A 258 11.40 0.99 5.45
C GLN A 258 12.85 1.21 5.85
N GLY A 259 13.07 1.38 7.14
CA GLY A 259 14.43 1.50 7.65
C GLY A 259 15.14 0.15 7.72
N PRO A 260 16.45 0.16 7.97
CA PRO A 260 17.33 -1.01 7.95
C PRO A 260 16.97 -2.13 8.94
N ALA A 261 16.12 -1.85 9.91
CA ALA A 261 15.73 -2.84 10.92
C ALA A 261 14.90 -4.02 10.38
N HIS A 262 14.39 -3.95 9.17
CA HIS A 262 13.45 -4.93 8.61
C HIS A 262 14.03 -5.83 7.52
N SER A 263 15.25 -5.59 7.05
CA SER A 263 15.89 -6.50 6.12
C SER A 263 17.38 -6.69 6.45
N HIS A 264 17.83 -7.92 6.41
CA HIS A 264 19.26 -8.27 6.51
C HIS A 264 20.12 -7.73 5.35
N ILE A 265 19.49 -7.00 4.40
CA ILE A 265 20.09 -6.51 3.17
C ILE A 265 19.86 -4.99 3.02
N SER A 266 19.18 -4.34 3.95
CA SER A 266 18.89 -2.91 3.86
C SER A 266 20.12 -2.07 4.16
N ARG A 267 20.19 -0.95 3.48
CA ARG A 267 21.15 0.12 3.71
C ARG A 267 21.08 0.59 5.17
N GLU A 268 22.24 0.78 5.80
CA GLU A 268 22.31 1.43 7.12
C GLU A 268 21.69 2.83 7.06
N VAL A 269 20.99 3.26 8.10
CA VAL A 269 20.53 4.64 8.22
C VAL A 269 21.74 5.54 8.32
N ASP A 270 21.89 6.41 7.36
CA ASP A 270 22.95 7.41 7.27
C ASP A 270 22.35 8.80 7.03
N ASP A 271 23.19 9.80 6.97
CA ASP A 271 22.81 11.21 6.79
C ASP A 271 22.03 11.49 5.48
N THR A 272 21.88 10.51 4.58
CA THR A 272 21.19 10.68 3.31
C THR A 272 19.71 10.31 3.34
N TRP A 273 19.24 9.61 4.39
CA TRP A 273 17.84 9.16 4.49
C TRP A 273 16.85 10.32 4.56
N ILE A 274 17.05 11.25 5.49
CA ILE A 274 16.14 12.38 5.66
C ILE A 274 16.09 13.30 4.45
N PRO A 275 17.23 13.70 3.86
CA PRO A 275 17.23 14.41 2.60
C PRO A 275 16.51 13.67 1.47
N MET A 276 16.64 12.34 1.38
CA MET A 276 15.95 11.50 0.41
C MET A 276 14.43 11.56 0.63
N ILE A 277 13.95 11.25 1.83
CA ILE A 277 12.52 11.29 2.18
C ILE A 277 11.92 12.67 1.86
N ASN A 278 12.54 13.72 2.36
CA ASN A 278 12.07 15.08 2.15
C ASN A 278 12.10 15.50 0.66
N THR A 279 13.02 14.96 -0.12
CA THR A 279 13.12 15.23 -1.57
C THR A 279 11.99 14.53 -2.31
N ASP A 280 11.73 13.27 -2.02
CA ASP A 280 10.68 12.49 -2.67
C ASP A 280 9.29 13.02 -2.29
N LEU A 281 9.06 13.42 -1.03
CA LEU A 281 7.82 14.07 -0.62
C LEU A 281 7.57 15.41 -1.36
N ARG A 282 8.60 16.25 -1.52
CA ARG A 282 8.48 17.49 -2.32
C ARG A 282 8.15 17.18 -3.77
N ARG A 283 8.85 16.21 -4.35
CA ARG A 283 8.63 15.81 -5.74
C ARG A 283 7.21 15.28 -5.95
N ALA A 284 6.67 14.48 -5.03
CA ALA A 284 5.28 14.04 -5.09
C ALA A 284 4.31 15.22 -5.15
N ARG A 285 4.48 16.25 -4.32
CA ARG A 285 3.68 17.48 -4.36
C ARG A 285 3.82 18.24 -5.69
N GLU A 286 5.02 18.31 -6.23
CA GLU A 286 5.28 18.96 -7.53
C GLU A 286 4.56 18.23 -8.67
N VAL A 287 4.65 16.91 -8.71
CA VAL A 287 3.98 16.09 -9.73
C VAL A 287 2.45 16.22 -9.62
N VAL A 288 1.87 16.22 -8.41
CA VAL A 288 0.44 16.46 -8.20
C VAL A 288 0.05 17.85 -8.72
N THR A 289 0.82 18.88 -8.36
CA THR A 289 0.53 20.26 -8.76
C THR A 289 0.59 20.44 -10.29
N ALA A 290 1.55 19.78 -10.94
CA ALA A 290 1.70 19.82 -12.39
C ALA A 290 0.61 19.02 -13.14
N SER A 291 0.08 17.97 -12.52
CA SER A 291 -0.85 17.02 -13.15
C SER A 291 -2.32 17.38 -12.98
N VAL A 292 -2.66 18.16 -11.94
CA VAL A 292 -4.03 18.64 -11.72
C VAL A 292 -4.21 19.97 -12.45
N PRO A 293 -5.11 20.04 -13.47
CA PRO A 293 -5.36 21.29 -14.17
C PRO A 293 -5.78 22.38 -13.17
N ALA A 294 -5.16 23.54 -13.25
CA ALA A 294 -5.63 24.70 -12.51
C ALA A 294 -7.12 24.89 -12.82
N THR A 295 -8.00 24.71 -11.83
CA THR A 295 -9.40 25.06 -11.97
C THR A 295 -9.45 26.53 -12.33
N SER A 296 -9.79 26.83 -13.62
CA SER A 296 -10.03 28.20 -14.02
C SER A 296 -11.10 28.77 -13.09
N ALA A 297 -10.68 29.69 -12.25
CA ALA A 297 -11.59 30.51 -11.46
C ALA A 297 -12.58 31.19 -12.43
N ARG A 298 -13.82 30.72 -12.42
CA ARG A 298 -14.95 31.41 -13.04
C ARG A 298 -15.80 32.04 -11.94
#